data_ec3298429486b9ba4af7421a658972cd
#
_entry.id   ec3298429486b9ba4af7421a658972cd
#
_cell.length_a   1.000
_cell.length_b   1.000
_cell.length_c   1.000
_cell.angle_alpha   90.00
_cell.angle_beta   90.00
_cell.angle_gamma   90.00
#
_symmetry.space_group_name_H-M   'P 1'
#
loop_
_entity.id
_entity.type
_entity.pdbx_description
1 polymer ?
#
loop_
_entity_poly.entity_id
_entity_poly.type
_entity_poly.pdbx_seq_one_letter_code
_entity_poly.pdbx_strand_id
1 'polypeptide(L)'
;MTRIAVVNCNTTVSMTETAAARARLAVHPGTEIVPITPSWGVESAEGWFDSFISAAAVLHTLQQLPDDIDGVVMAGFGEHGREGARELLDIPVVDITEASAHLAMTLGRRYGVVTTVRRAVGQIEDSLTTAGLIGHCVAIEDTGLGVLELDQDPFVTAEAFVAAGERAIAKGAEVICLGCAGMAGLEEHVRDRLPVPVVDGVAAAAAMVETLVRQGLSTSTIDSYASPLAKERSWPVL
;
A
#
# COMPACT_ATOMS: atom_id res chain seq x y z
N MET A 1 7.40 -11.69 -20.45
CA MET A 1 7.62 -11.91 -19.01
C MET A 1 6.96 -10.73 -18.30
N THR A 2 6.03 -10.96 -17.41
CA THR A 2 5.34 -9.86 -16.73
C THR A 2 6.28 -9.14 -15.78
N ARG A 3 6.29 -7.80 -15.81
CA ARG A 3 7.12 -6.95 -14.95
C ARG A 3 6.24 -5.98 -14.16
N ILE A 4 6.28 -6.08 -12.84
CA ILE A 4 5.46 -5.28 -11.93
C ILE A 4 6.38 -4.41 -11.08
N ALA A 5 6.19 -3.09 -11.16
CA ALA A 5 6.89 -2.17 -10.29
C ALA A 5 6.23 -2.13 -8.90
N VAL A 6 7.04 -2.22 -7.85
CA VAL A 6 6.63 -1.96 -6.46
C VAL A 6 7.24 -0.63 -6.05
N VAL A 7 6.40 0.40 -6.02
CA VAL A 7 6.82 1.78 -5.79
C VAL A 7 6.56 2.15 -4.32
N ASN A 8 7.62 2.42 -3.59
CA ASN A 8 7.53 2.89 -2.20
C ASN A 8 6.97 4.32 -2.14
N CYS A 9 6.30 4.69 -1.06
CA CYS A 9 5.81 6.05 -0.82
C CYS A 9 6.84 6.96 -0.12
N ASN A 10 8.00 6.42 0.28
CA ASN A 10 9.06 7.15 0.97
C ASN A 10 10.44 6.84 0.37
N THR A 11 11.49 7.50 0.90
CA THR A 11 12.87 7.39 0.37
C THR A 11 13.71 6.29 1.02
N THR A 12 13.12 5.49 1.93
CA THR A 12 13.85 4.43 2.65
C THR A 12 13.96 3.17 1.81
N VAL A 13 15.15 2.92 1.28
CA VAL A 13 15.43 1.80 0.36
C VAL A 13 15.14 0.44 0.99
N SER A 14 15.48 0.24 2.27
CA SER A 14 15.21 -1.03 2.96
C SER A 14 13.72 -1.37 2.97
N MET A 15 12.83 -0.40 3.14
CA MET A 15 11.39 -0.61 3.08
C MET A 15 10.92 -0.99 1.67
N THR A 16 11.53 -0.41 0.63
CA THR A 16 11.23 -0.80 -0.75
C THR A 16 11.60 -2.26 -1.00
N GLU A 17 12.79 -2.69 -0.56
CA GLU A 17 13.25 -4.07 -0.74
C GLU A 17 12.39 -5.05 0.06
N THR A 18 11.97 -4.69 1.27
CA THR A 18 11.04 -5.46 2.10
C THR A 18 9.70 -5.66 1.39
N ALA A 19 9.11 -4.58 0.87
CA ALA A 19 7.86 -4.66 0.10
C ALA A 19 8.02 -5.50 -1.17
N ALA A 20 9.12 -5.32 -1.91
CA ALA A 20 9.40 -6.10 -3.12
C ALA A 20 9.62 -7.59 -2.82
N ALA A 21 10.31 -7.93 -1.73
CA ALA A 21 10.47 -9.32 -1.29
C ALA A 21 9.11 -9.95 -0.98
N ARG A 22 8.22 -9.23 -0.32
CA ARG A 22 6.86 -9.66 -0.03
C ARG A 22 6.02 -9.86 -1.30
N ALA A 23 6.09 -8.91 -2.23
CA ALA A 23 5.40 -9.01 -3.52
C ALA A 23 5.85 -10.26 -4.32
N ARG A 24 7.15 -10.58 -4.32
CA ARG A 24 7.69 -11.77 -5.01
C ARG A 24 7.08 -13.08 -4.51
N LEU A 25 6.72 -13.17 -3.24
CA LEU A 25 6.08 -14.37 -2.67
C LEU A 25 4.61 -14.52 -3.08
N ALA A 26 3.97 -13.44 -3.56
CA ALA A 26 2.54 -13.41 -3.87
C ALA A 26 2.24 -13.54 -5.37
N VAL A 27 3.25 -13.49 -6.23
CA VAL A 27 3.11 -13.58 -7.69
C VAL A 27 3.67 -14.87 -8.25
N HIS A 28 3.33 -15.17 -9.50
CA HIS A 28 3.87 -16.34 -10.20
C HIS A 28 5.40 -16.24 -10.35
N PRO A 29 6.18 -17.35 -10.23
CA PRO A 29 7.64 -17.35 -10.35
C PRO A 29 8.19 -16.74 -11.66
N GLY A 30 7.37 -16.66 -12.71
CA GLY A 30 7.74 -16.02 -13.99
C GLY A 30 7.45 -14.51 -14.03
N THR A 31 6.96 -13.91 -12.96
CA THR A 31 6.71 -12.47 -12.87
C THR A 31 7.89 -11.79 -12.17
N GLU A 32 8.46 -10.79 -12.80
CA GLU A 32 9.54 -9.97 -12.25
C GLU A 32 8.96 -8.84 -11.40
N ILE A 33 9.45 -8.69 -10.17
CA ILE A 33 9.16 -7.57 -9.29
C ILE A 33 10.31 -6.58 -9.32
N VAL A 34 10.03 -5.35 -9.75
CA VAL A 34 10.98 -4.25 -9.88
C VAL A 34 10.79 -3.28 -8.70
N PRO A 35 11.70 -3.26 -7.71
CA PRO A 35 11.62 -2.32 -6.60
C PRO A 35 11.97 -0.91 -7.06
N ILE A 36 11.17 0.08 -6.68
CA ILE A 36 11.37 1.49 -7.02
C ILE A 36 11.21 2.36 -5.78
N THR A 37 12.28 3.10 -5.47
CA THR A 37 12.33 4.06 -4.36
C THR A 37 12.34 5.47 -4.94
N PRO A 38 11.44 6.38 -4.52
CA PRO A 38 11.53 7.79 -4.88
C PRO A 38 12.87 8.39 -4.48
N SER A 39 13.48 9.19 -5.36
CA SER A 39 14.79 9.81 -5.13
C SER A 39 14.75 11.01 -4.18
N TRP A 40 13.54 11.50 -3.87
CA TRP A 40 13.28 12.61 -2.95
C TRP A 40 11.94 12.40 -2.25
N GLY A 41 11.68 13.16 -1.19
CA GLY A 41 10.46 13.05 -0.40
C GLY A 41 10.77 12.98 1.09
N VAL A 42 10.08 12.11 1.78
CA VAL A 42 10.24 11.87 3.22
C VAL A 42 10.81 10.47 3.48
N GLU A 43 11.51 10.29 4.59
CA GLU A 43 12.04 8.97 5.01
C GLU A 43 10.92 8.02 5.46
N SER A 44 9.85 8.59 6.05
CA SER A 44 8.62 7.89 6.41
C SER A 44 7.42 8.81 6.25
N ALA A 45 6.26 8.26 5.89
CA ALA A 45 5.03 9.02 5.77
C ALA A 45 4.12 8.70 6.98
N GLU A 46 3.95 9.67 7.87
CA GLU A 46 3.27 9.47 9.15
C GLU A 46 2.11 10.45 9.40
N GLY A 47 1.67 11.16 8.38
CA GLY A 47 0.56 12.11 8.49
C GLY A 47 0.34 12.87 7.19
N TRP A 48 -0.62 13.80 7.21
CA TRP A 48 -1.06 14.56 6.03
C TRP A 48 0.06 15.31 5.31
N PHE A 49 0.92 16.01 6.08
CA PHE A 49 2.02 16.76 5.47
C PHE A 49 2.99 15.86 4.72
N ASP A 50 3.39 14.75 5.34
CA ASP A 50 4.27 13.76 4.72
C ASP A 50 3.60 13.11 3.51
N SER A 51 2.31 12.80 3.60
CA SER A 51 1.55 12.17 2.52
C SER A 51 1.48 13.04 1.26
N PHE A 52 1.32 14.35 1.40
CA PHE A 52 1.31 15.23 0.23
C PHE A 52 2.69 15.32 -0.43
N ILE A 53 3.76 15.35 0.36
CA ILE A 53 5.14 15.30 -0.16
C ILE A 53 5.40 13.95 -0.83
N SER A 54 5.00 12.85 -0.18
CA SER A 54 5.08 11.49 -0.72
C SER A 54 4.34 11.36 -2.04
N ALA A 55 3.10 11.84 -2.11
CA ALA A 55 2.31 11.79 -3.33
C ALA A 55 3.01 12.49 -4.50
N ALA A 56 3.55 13.70 -4.26
CA ALA A 56 4.31 14.42 -5.28
C ALA A 56 5.56 13.66 -5.73
N ALA A 57 6.31 13.09 -4.80
CA ALA A 57 7.52 12.31 -5.08
C ALA A 57 7.22 11.02 -5.86
N VAL A 58 6.16 10.30 -5.46
CA VAL A 58 5.69 9.09 -6.14
C VAL A 58 5.25 9.42 -7.57
N LEU A 59 4.42 10.45 -7.77
CA LEU A 59 3.97 10.86 -9.11
C LEU A 59 5.14 11.27 -10.01
N HIS A 60 6.15 11.96 -9.46
CA HIS A 60 7.38 12.26 -10.20
C HIS A 60 8.14 11.00 -10.60
N THR A 61 8.25 10.05 -9.67
CA THR A 61 8.91 8.75 -9.92
C THR A 61 8.19 7.94 -11.00
N LEU A 62 6.85 7.92 -10.97
CA LEU A 62 6.02 7.21 -11.95
C LEU A 62 6.17 7.75 -13.37
N GLN A 63 6.47 9.05 -13.55
CA GLN A 63 6.76 9.62 -14.86
C GLN A 63 8.10 9.13 -15.46
N GLN A 64 8.93 8.49 -14.68
CA GLN A 64 10.26 8.00 -15.05
C GLN A 64 10.33 6.47 -15.07
N LEU A 65 9.18 5.79 -15.01
CA LEU A 65 9.12 4.34 -15.10
C LEU A 65 9.70 3.84 -16.42
N PRO A 66 10.42 2.70 -16.44
CA PRO A 66 10.75 2.02 -17.67
C PRO A 66 9.50 1.66 -18.49
N ASP A 67 9.61 1.78 -19.83
CA ASP A 67 8.50 1.51 -20.75
C ASP A 67 8.03 0.04 -20.75
N ASP A 68 8.79 -0.85 -20.18
CA ASP A 68 8.53 -2.30 -20.13
C ASP A 68 7.91 -2.78 -18.80
N ILE A 69 7.38 -1.85 -18.00
CA ILE A 69 6.56 -2.17 -16.81
C ILE A 69 5.13 -2.42 -17.24
N ASP A 70 4.58 -3.58 -16.84
CA ASP A 70 3.21 -4.00 -17.17
C ASP A 70 2.17 -3.60 -16.13
N GLY A 71 2.59 -3.23 -14.91
CA GLY A 71 1.68 -2.81 -13.84
C GLY A 71 2.41 -2.29 -12.61
N VAL A 72 1.70 -1.57 -11.75
CA VAL A 72 2.26 -0.88 -10.58
C VAL A 72 1.53 -1.25 -9.31
N VAL A 73 2.30 -1.61 -8.28
CA VAL A 73 1.88 -1.67 -6.88
C VAL A 73 2.36 -0.39 -6.19
N MET A 74 1.45 0.38 -5.64
CA MET A 74 1.79 1.51 -4.78
C MET A 74 1.89 1.05 -3.33
N ALA A 75 3.12 0.97 -2.81
CA ALA A 75 3.44 0.35 -1.52
C ALA A 75 3.42 1.37 -0.36
N GLY A 76 2.44 2.25 -0.34
CA GLY A 76 2.13 3.16 0.76
C GLY A 76 0.72 2.92 1.27
N PHE A 77 0.55 2.69 2.57
CA PHE A 77 -0.78 2.50 3.15
C PHE A 77 -1.38 3.85 3.54
N GLY A 78 -2.51 4.21 2.94
CA GLY A 78 -3.15 5.52 3.01
C GLY A 78 -3.27 6.18 1.64
N GLU A 79 -3.20 7.51 1.56
CA GLU A 79 -3.26 8.26 0.30
C GLU A 79 -1.90 8.85 -0.03
N HIS A 80 -1.27 8.32 -1.09
CA HIS A 80 0.05 8.74 -1.57
C HIS A 80 0.06 8.95 -3.09
N GLY A 81 -1.04 9.49 -3.65
CA GLY A 81 -1.13 9.84 -5.07
C GLY A 81 -1.75 8.77 -5.98
N ARG A 82 -2.51 7.82 -5.45
CA ARG A 82 -3.14 6.71 -6.22
C ARG A 82 -3.96 7.22 -7.42
N GLU A 83 -4.84 8.19 -7.21
CA GLU A 83 -5.70 8.69 -8.28
C GLU A 83 -4.87 9.39 -9.36
N GLY A 84 -3.86 10.18 -8.97
CA GLY A 84 -2.93 10.81 -9.91
C GLY A 84 -2.06 9.79 -10.66
N ALA A 85 -1.70 8.67 -10.04
CA ALA A 85 -0.99 7.59 -10.71
C ALA A 85 -1.82 6.95 -11.82
N ARG A 86 -3.13 6.81 -11.61
CA ARG A 86 -4.09 6.30 -12.61
C ARG A 86 -4.33 7.26 -13.77
N GLU A 87 -4.19 8.58 -13.55
CA GLU A 87 -4.19 9.57 -14.65
C GLU A 87 -2.90 9.53 -15.49
N LEU A 88 -1.76 9.18 -14.86
CA LEU A 88 -0.45 9.16 -15.51
C LEU A 88 -0.21 7.90 -16.34
N LEU A 89 -0.78 6.77 -15.93
CA LEU A 89 -0.43 5.45 -16.42
C LEU A 89 -1.66 4.75 -17.01
N ASP A 90 -1.51 4.20 -18.20
CA ASP A 90 -2.52 3.37 -18.86
C ASP A 90 -2.41 1.87 -18.49
N ILE A 91 -1.40 1.50 -17.68
CA ILE A 91 -1.23 0.17 -17.10
C ILE A 91 -1.97 0.04 -15.75
N PRO A 92 -2.25 -1.17 -15.25
CA PRO A 92 -2.90 -1.36 -13.95
C PRO A 92 -2.12 -0.74 -12.80
N VAL A 93 -2.79 0.08 -11.99
CA VAL A 93 -2.25 0.66 -10.75
C VAL A 93 -3.11 0.23 -9.59
N VAL A 94 -2.52 -0.48 -8.63
CA VAL A 94 -3.20 -0.94 -7.41
C VAL A 94 -2.42 -0.49 -6.18
N ASP A 95 -3.11 0.14 -5.28
CA ASP A 95 -2.56 0.58 -3.98
C ASP A 95 -2.83 -0.47 -2.90
N ILE A 96 -1.91 -0.60 -1.96
CA ILE A 96 -1.98 -1.64 -0.93
C ILE A 96 -3.14 -1.45 0.05
N THR A 97 -3.65 -0.23 0.21
CA THR A 97 -4.80 0.08 1.07
C THR A 97 -6.09 -0.50 0.49
N GLU A 98 -6.37 -0.16 -0.77
CA GLU A 98 -7.58 -0.68 -1.44
C GLU A 98 -7.50 -2.19 -1.68
N ALA A 99 -6.31 -2.71 -2.05
CA ALA A 99 -6.12 -4.14 -2.28
C ALA A 99 -6.41 -4.97 -1.02
N SER A 100 -5.88 -4.54 0.12
CA SER A 100 -6.13 -5.24 1.38
C SER A 100 -7.60 -5.22 1.78
N ALA A 101 -8.27 -4.09 1.62
CA ALA A 101 -9.69 -3.94 1.94
C ALA A 101 -10.58 -4.78 1.00
N HIS A 102 -10.31 -4.77 -0.30
CA HIS A 102 -11.03 -5.61 -1.26
C HIS A 102 -10.87 -7.10 -0.95
N LEU A 103 -9.64 -7.55 -0.66
CA LEU A 103 -9.39 -8.94 -0.32
C LEU A 103 -10.06 -9.29 1.01
N ALA A 104 -9.99 -8.42 2.02
CA ALA A 104 -10.62 -8.63 3.32
C ALA A 104 -12.14 -8.81 3.20
N MET A 105 -12.80 -8.05 2.34
CA MET A 105 -14.25 -8.16 2.10
C MET A 105 -14.68 -9.48 1.45
N THR A 106 -13.75 -10.24 0.87
CA THR A 106 -14.03 -11.62 0.40
C THR A 106 -13.93 -12.65 1.52
N LEU A 107 -13.30 -12.32 2.65
CA LEU A 107 -13.03 -13.21 3.77
C LEU A 107 -13.96 -12.97 4.97
N GLY A 108 -14.49 -11.77 5.10
CA GLY A 108 -15.41 -11.36 6.15
C GLY A 108 -16.26 -10.18 5.72
N ARG A 109 -17.36 -9.93 6.43
CA ARG A 109 -18.24 -8.81 6.11
C ARG A 109 -17.68 -7.47 6.57
N ARG A 110 -16.87 -7.49 7.63
CA ARG A 110 -16.29 -6.29 8.26
C ARG A 110 -14.81 -6.49 8.52
N TYR A 111 -14.02 -5.50 8.22
CA TYR A 111 -12.59 -5.54 8.49
C TYR A 111 -12.14 -4.42 9.41
N GLY A 112 -11.01 -4.63 10.06
CA GLY A 112 -10.25 -3.61 10.77
C GLY A 112 -8.90 -3.39 10.11
N VAL A 113 -8.37 -2.20 10.24
CA VAL A 113 -7.02 -1.84 9.83
C VAL A 113 -6.15 -1.67 11.07
N VAL A 114 -4.94 -2.20 11.05
CA VAL A 114 -3.91 -1.92 12.05
C VAL A 114 -2.79 -1.11 11.39
N THR A 115 -2.55 0.10 11.88
CA THR A 115 -1.53 1.02 11.37
C THR A 115 -0.47 1.35 12.43
N THR A 116 0.51 2.14 12.08
CA THR A 116 1.65 2.52 12.93
C THR A 116 1.28 3.61 13.94
N VAL A 117 1.10 4.83 13.48
CA VAL A 117 0.90 5.99 14.35
C VAL A 117 -0.53 6.52 14.31
N ARG A 118 -1.03 7.01 15.43
CA ARG A 118 -2.38 7.56 15.57
C ARG A 118 -2.71 8.65 14.55
N ARG A 119 -1.75 9.49 14.21
CA ARG A 119 -1.95 10.60 13.28
C ARG A 119 -2.19 10.17 11.82
N ALA A 120 -1.89 8.91 11.47
CA ALA A 120 -2.16 8.36 10.14
C ALA A 120 -3.62 7.90 9.96
N VAL A 121 -4.38 7.73 11.04
CA VAL A 121 -5.75 7.19 11.01
C VAL A 121 -6.66 7.98 10.07
N GLY A 122 -6.72 9.31 10.20
CA GLY A 122 -7.60 10.15 9.37
C GLY A 122 -7.27 10.08 7.87
N GLN A 123 -5.99 9.97 7.52
CA GLN A 123 -5.54 9.80 6.14
C GLN A 123 -5.96 8.43 5.55
N ILE A 124 -5.92 7.39 6.37
CA ILE A 124 -6.38 6.05 5.97
C ILE A 124 -7.91 6.05 5.81
N GLU A 125 -8.65 6.71 6.70
CA GLU A 125 -10.10 6.88 6.58
C GLU A 125 -10.48 7.56 5.26
N ASP A 126 -9.77 8.62 4.87
CA ASP A 126 -10.04 9.34 3.62
C ASP A 126 -9.68 8.49 2.39
N SER A 127 -8.57 7.75 2.43
CA SER A 127 -8.19 6.81 1.36
C SER A 127 -9.26 5.75 1.14
N LEU A 128 -9.74 5.11 2.22
CA LEU A 128 -10.81 4.12 2.18
C LEU A 128 -12.15 4.73 1.74
N THR A 129 -12.42 5.97 2.13
CA THR A 129 -13.64 6.69 1.73
C THR A 129 -13.64 6.98 0.23
N THR A 130 -12.53 7.48 -0.30
CA THR A 130 -12.35 7.75 -1.73
C THR A 130 -12.50 6.46 -2.56
N ALA A 131 -11.97 5.34 -2.05
CA ALA A 131 -12.12 4.03 -2.70
C ALA A 131 -13.53 3.40 -2.53
N GLY A 132 -14.42 4.01 -1.74
CA GLY A 132 -15.76 3.47 -1.46
C GLY A 132 -15.78 2.27 -0.49
N LEU A 133 -14.70 2.04 0.26
CA LEU A 133 -14.49 0.83 1.09
C LEU A 133 -14.72 1.07 2.58
N ILE A 134 -14.77 2.32 3.03
CA ILE A 134 -14.90 2.69 4.45
C ILE A 134 -16.16 2.11 5.12
N GLY A 135 -17.26 1.89 4.38
CA GLY A 135 -18.51 1.34 4.91
C GLY A 135 -18.40 -0.06 5.53
N HIS A 136 -17.33 -0.78 5.24
CA HIS A 136 -17.03 -2.11 5.80
C HIS A 136 -15.89 -2.08 6.84
N CYS A 137 -15.20 -0.95 6.99
CA CYS A 137 -14.16 -0.75 8.00
C CYS A 137 -14.79 -0.41 9.35
N VAL A 138 -14.61 -1.24 10.36
CA VAL A 138 -15.18 -1.02 11.70
C VAL A 138 -14.21 -0.39 12.68
N ALA A 139 -12.91 -0.44 12.38
CA ALA A 139 -11.88 0.16 13.21
C ALA A 139 -10.59 0.40 12.41
N ILE A 140 -9.90 1.47 12.73
CA ILE A 140 -8.51 1.71 12.36
C ILE A 140 -7.75 1.92 13.66
N GLU A 141 -6.92 0.94 14.02
CA GLU A 141 -6.18 0.91 15.27
C GLU A 141 -4.71 1.19 15.02
N ASP A 142 -4.10 2.02 15.87
CA ASP A 142 -2.67 2.28 15.79
C ASP A 142 -1.88 1.45 16.82
N THR A 143 -0.62 1.17 16.50
CA THR A 143 0.31 0.50 17.40
C THR A 143 1.03 1.48 18.33
N GLY A 144 1.05 2.77 17.98
CA GLY A 144 1.84 3.80 18.64
C GLY A 144 3.32 3.82 18.24
N LEU A 145 3.76 2.88 17.38
CA LEU A 145 5.15 2.81 16.88
C LEU A 145 5.32 3.67 15.64
N GLY A 146 6.40 4.42 15.55
CA GLY A 146 6.81 5.13 14.34
C GLY A 146 7.23 4.15 13.23
N VAL A 147 7.09 4.58 11.97
CA VAL A 147 7.41 3.71 10.83
C VAL A 147 8.87 3.25 10.83
N LEU A 148 9.80 4.12 11.23
CA LEU A 148 11.24 3.78 11.32
C LEU A 148 11.60 2.95 12.57
N GLU A 149 10.65 2.78 13.49
CA GLU A 149 10.86 1.97 14.70
C GLU A 149 10.50 0.48 14.49
N LEU A 150 9.75 0.15 13.43
CA LEU A 150 9.23 -1.19 13.18
C LEU A 150 10.33 -2.26 13.05
N ASP A 151 11.48 -1.89 12.48
CA ASP A 151 12.60 -2.81 12.26
C ASP A 151 13.56 -2.92 13.47
N GLN A 152 13.40 -2.09 14.51
CA GLN A 152 14.29 -2.06 15.66
C GLN A 152 14.15 -3.29 16.56
N ASP A 153 12.91 -3.73 16.80
CA ASP A 153 12.62 -4.96 17.56
C ASP A 153 11.40 -5.64 16.95
N PRO A 154 11.61 -6.65 16.08
CA PRO A 154 10.53 -7.37 15.42
C PRO A 154 9.53 -8.01 16.38
N PHE A 155 9.97 -8.47 17.54
CA PHE A 155 9.07 -9.10 18.52
C PHE A 155 8.15 -8.05 19.17
N VAL A 156 8.70 -6.94 19.63
CA VAL A 156 7.92 -5.82 20.19
C VAL A 156 6.92 -5.28 19.15
N THR A 157 7.37 -5.13 17.92
CA THR A 157 6.52 -4.71 16.81
C THR A 157 5.37 -5.68 16.59
N ALA A 158 5.65 -6.97 16.49
CA ALA A 158 4.61 -7.98 16.27
C ALA A 158 3.57 -7.99 17.41
N GLU A 159 4.00 -7.92 18.68
CA GLU A 159 3.09 -7.85 19.83
C GLU A 159 2.23 -6.58 19.82
N ALA A 160 2.78 -5.43 19.41
CA ALA A 160 2.01 -4.21 19.28
C ALA A 160 0.93 -4.31 18.18
N PHE A 161 1.23 -4.98 17.06
CA PHE A 161 0.25 -5.27 16.01
C PHE A 161 -0.82 -6.27 16.46
N VAL A 162 -0.46 -7.31 17.21
CA VAL A 162 -1.42 -8.25 17.82
C VAL A 162 -2.37 -7.50 18.74
N ALA A 163 -1.86 -6.69 19.66
CA ALA A 163 -2.69 -5.90 20.58
C ALA A 163 -3.63 -4.92 19.86
N ALA A 164 -3.18 -4.26 18.80
CA ALA A 164 -4.03 -3.40 17.98
C ALA A 164 -5.08 -4.21 17.21
N GLY A 165 -4.73 -5.38 16.68
CA GLY A 165 -5.65 -6.32 16.05
C GLY A 165 -6.75 -6.79 17.00
N GLU A 166 -6.41 -7.14 18.23
CA GLU A 166 -7.38 -7.52 19.27
C GLU A 166 -8.37 -6.37 19.56
N ARG A 167 -7.90 -5.13 19.61
CA ARG A 167 -8.79 -3.96 19.76
C ARG A 167 -9.76 -3.81 18.58
N ALA A 168 -9.29 -4.03 17.35
CA ALA A 168 -10.15 -3.99 16.17
C ALA A 168 -11.17 -5.13 16.17
N ILE A 169 -10.78 -6.35 16.57
CA ILE A 169 -11.69 -7.50 16.72
C ILE A 169 -12.75 -7.22 17.80
N ALA A 170 -12.37 -6.63 18.91
CA ALA A 170 -13.32 -6.23 19.96
C ALA A 170 -14.37 -5.23 19.48
N LYS A 171 -14.05 -4.45 18.41
CA LYS A 171 -14.98 -3.53 17.71
C LYS A 171 -15.76 -4.20 16.59
N GLY A 172 -15.58 -5.49 16.39
CA GLY A 172 -16.34 -6.31 15.45
C GLY A 172 -15.65 -6.55 14.10
N ALA A 173 -14.32 -6.38 14.02
CA ALA A 173 -13.57 -6.80 12.83
C ALA A 173 -13.53 -8.34 12.74
N GLU A 174 -13.83 -8.85 11.56
CA GLU A 174 -13.80 -10.27 11.20
C GLU A 174 -12.53 -10.62 10.40
N VAL A 175 -11.82 -9.59 9.91
CA VAL A 175 -10.56 -9.67 9.17
C VAL A 175 -9.69 -8.49 9.58
N ILE A 176 -8.38 -8.66 9.66
CA ILE A 176 -7.43 -7.59 9.93
C ILE A 176 -6.59 -7.30 8.68
N CYS A 177 -6.55 -6.04 8.25
CA CYS A 177 -5.64 -5.54 7.24
C CYS A 177 -4.41 -4.91 7.90
N LEU A 178 -3.21 -5.35 7.51
CA LEU A 178 -1.95 -4.76 7.98
C LEU A 178 -1.64 -3.50 7.19
N GLY A 179 -1.62 -2.37 7.87
CA GLY A 179 -1.47 -1.03 7.31
C GLY A 179 -0.01 -0.54 7.24
N CYS A 180 0.94 -1.43 6.96
CA CYS A 180 2.33 -1.04 6.73
C CYS A 180 3.01 -2.01 5.78
N ALA A 181 3.72 -1.47 4.75
CA ALA A 181 4.51 -2.27 3.81
C ALA A 181 5.81 -2.82 4.44
N GLY A 182 6.29 -2.22 5.53
CA GLY A 182 7.53 -2.59 6.22
C GLY A 182 7.45 -3.82 7.11
N MET A 183 6.37 -4.60 7.07
CA MET A 183 6.14 -5.71 8.00
C MET A 183 6.48 -7.10 7.43
N ALA A 184 7.31 -7.20 6.40
CA ALA A 184 7.68 -8.51 5.84
C ALA A 184 8.32 -9.41 6.91
N GLY A 185 7.71 -10.58 7.13
CA GLY A 185 8.14 -11.56 8.14
C GLY A 185 7.43 -11.45 9.49
N LEU A 186 6.71 -10.37 9.78
CA LEU A 186 5.93 -10.23 11.01
C LEU A 186 4.49 -10.72 10.86
N GLU A 187 3.98 -10.77 9.62
CA GLU A 187 2.60 -11.17 9.35
C GLU A 187 2.29 -12.61 9.79
N GLU A 188 3.26 -13.52 9.73
CA GLU A 188 3.07 -14.90 10.22
C GLU A 188 2.82 -14.91 11.72
N HIS A 189 3.64 -14.19 12.49
CA HIS A 189 3.47 -14.08 13.93
C HIS A 189 2.11 -13.45 14.32
N VAL A 190 1.71 -12.38 13.65
CA VAL A 190 0.41 -11.73 13.88
C VAL A 190 -0.73 -12.67 13.49
N ARG A 191 -0.61 -13.39 12.38
CA ARG A 191 -1.60 -14.34 11.89
C ARG A 191 -1.81 -15.51 12.86
N ASP A 192 -0.73 -16.03 13.44
CA ASP A 192 -0.78 -17.17 14.38
C ASP A 192 -1.42 -16.80 15.71
N ARG A 193 -1.43 -15.51 16.05
CA ARG A 193 -1.94 -15.00 17.33
C ARG A 193 -3.38 -14.50 17.27
N LEU A 194 -3.83 -14.00 16.13
CA LEU A 194 -5.19 -13.50 15.98
C LEU A 194 -6.16 -14.59 15.50
N PRO A 195 -7.40 -14.65 16.06
CA PRO A 195 -8.38 -15.69 15.70
C PRO A 195 -9.11 -15.41 14.37
N VAL A 196 -8.70 -14.41 13.60
CA VAL A 196 -9.31 -13.98 12.33
C VAL A 196 -8.26 -13.93 11.23
N PRO A 197 -8.67 -14.00 9.94
CA PRO A 197 -7.74 -13.81 8.83
C PRO A 197 -6.99 -12.48 8.91
N VAL A 198 -5.71 -12.50 8.54
CA VAL A 198 -4.85 -11.32 8.46
C VAL A 198 -4.40 -11.13 7.02
N VAL A 199 -4.65 -9.96 6.46
CA VAL A 199 -4.35 -9.60 5.07
C VAL A 199 -3.14 -8.68 5.02
N ASP A 200 -2.14 -9.08 4.26
CA ASP A 200 -1.01 -8.25 3.88
C ASP A 200 -1.34 -7.47 2.59
N GLY A 201 -1.27 -6.14 2.67
CA GLY A 201 -1.66 -5.28 1.55
C GLY A 201 -0.72 -5.37 0.35
N VAL A 202 0.58 -5.60 0.58
CA VAL A 202 1.56 -5.73 -0.52
C VAL A 202 1.32 -7.01 -1.31
N ALA A 203 1.14 -8.12 -0.61
CA ALA A 203 0.82 -9.40 -1.22
C ALA A 203 -0.51 -9.34 -2.00
N ALA A 204 -1.54 -8.72 -1.40
CA ALA A 204 -2.83 -8.53 -2.04
C ALA A 204 -2.71 -7.69 -3.32
N ALA A 205 -2.04 -6.54 -3.27
CA ALA A 205 -1.88 -5.66 -4.41
C ALA A 205 -1.06 -6.31 -5.55
N ALA A 206 0.03 -7.00 -5.23
CA ALA A 206 0.86 -7.69 -6.22
C ALA A 206 0.07 -8.77 -6.96
N ALA A 207 -0.69 -9.61 -6.24
CA ALA A 207 -1.55 -10.63 -6.84
C ALA A 207 -2.68 -10.00 -7.69
N MET A 208 -3.27 -8.88 -7.26
CA MET A 208 -4.30 -8.17 -8.02
C MET A 208 -3.73 -7.58 -9.30
N VAL A 209 -2.58 -6.89 -9.26
CA VAL A 209 -1.92 -6.34 -10.45
C VAL A 209 -1.60 -7.46 -11.44
N GLU A 210 -0.99 -8.56 -10.98
CA GLU A 210 -0.69 -9.70 -11.84
C GLU A 210 -1.96 -10.26 -12.51
N THR A 211 -3.05 -10.36 -11.76
CA THR A 211 -4.33 -10.82 -12.26
C THR A 211 -4.88 -9.90 -13.36
N LEU A 212 -4.80 -8.58 -13.18
CA LEU A 212 -5.25 -7.59 -14.16
C LEU A 212 -4.39 -7.68 -15.44
N VAL A 213 -3.07 -7.69 -15.30
CA VAL A 213 -2.12 -7.83 -16.42
C VAL A 213 -2.40 -9.11 -17.21
N ARG A 214 -2.55 -10.25 -16.54
CA ARG A 214 -2.81 -11.55 -17.20
C ARG A 214 -4.16 -11.62 -17.91
N GLN A 215 -5.14 -10.81 -17.50
CA GLN A 215 -6.42 -10.68 -18.18
C GLN A 215 -6.40 -9.62 -19.31
N GLY A 216 -5.29 -8.92 -19.52
CA GLY A 216 -5.17 -7.84 -20.49
C GLY A 216 -6.00 -6.61 -20.11
N LEU A 217 -6.23 -6.39 -18.82
CA LEU A 217 -6.94 -5.24 -18.29
C LEU A 217 -5.94 -4.12 -17.96
N SER A 218 -6.37 -2.89 -18.17
CA SER A 218 -5.56 -1.69 -17.93
C SER A 218 -6.39 -0.60 -17.25
N THR A 219 -5.75 0.47 -16.80
CA THR A 219 -6.44 1.66 -16.30
C THR A 219 -7.27 2.29 -17.41
N SER A 220 -8.46 2.76 -17.10
CA SER A 220 -9.28 3.53 -18.03
C SER A 220 -8.58 4.85 -18.38
N THR A 221 -8.66 5.25 -19.64
CA THR A 221 -8.13 6.55 -20.12
C THR A 221 -9.24 7.55 -20.45
N ILE A 222 -10.42 7.34 -19.89
CA ILE A 222 -11.63 8.14 -20.16
C ILE A 222 -12.04 8.87 -18.87
N ASP A 223 -12.52 10.10 -19.03
CA ASP A 223 -13.03 10.95 -17.95
C ASP A 223 -12.06 11.13 -16.78
N SER A 224 -12.33 10.52 -15.63
CA SER A 224 -11.58 10.73 -14.39
C SER A 224 -10.11 10.36 -14.48
N TYR A 225 -9.76 9.37 -15.30
CA TYR A 225 -8.38 8.93 -15.51
C TYR A 225 -7.87 9.24 -16.93
N ALA A 226 -8.50 10.20 -17.62
CA ALA A 226 -7.92 10.74 -18.84
C ALA A 226 -6.54 11.34 -18.54
N SER A 227 -5.60 11.15 -19.48
CA SER A 227 -4.23 11.63 -19.31
C SER A 227 -4.20 13.11 -18.95
N PRO A 228 -3.32 13.53 -18.03
CA PRO A 228 -3.23 14.92 -17.62
C PRO A 228 -2.98 15.87 -18.80
N LEU A 229 -3.68 17.00 -18.84
CA LEU A 229 -3.50 18.00 -19.88
C LEU A 229 -2.04 18.46 -19.94
N ALA A 230 -1.53 18.66 -21.17
CA ALA A 230 -0.17 19.15 -21.39
C ALA A 230 0.01 20.54 -20.78
N LYS A 231 0.97 20.68 -19.86
CA LYS A 231 1.39 21.93 -19.23
C LYS A 231 2.76 21.75 -18.59
N GLU A 232 3.47 22.83 -18.38
CA GLU A 232 4.70 22.77 -17.59
C GLU A 232 4.40 22.39 -16.13
N ARG A 233 5.20 21.48 -15.61
CA ARG A 233 5.23 21.07 -14.20
C ARG A 233 6.67 21.04 -13.75
N SER A 234 6.99 21.79 -12.70
CA SER A 234 8.35 21.84 -12.16
C SER A 234 8.44 20.89 -10.96
N TRP A 235 9.39 19.98 -11.04
CA TRP A 235 9.76 19.11 -9.92
C TRP A 235 11.03 19.64 -9.22
N PRO A 236 11.27 19.28 -7.97
CA PRO A 236 12.53 19.65 -7.30
C PRO A 236 13.74 19.21 -8.14
N VAL A 237 14.72 20.09 -8.27
CA VAL A 237 16.02 19.75 -8.85
C VAL A 237 16.84 19.13 -7.73
N LEU A 238 17.25 17.88 -7.90
CA LEU A 238 18.02 17.09 -6.95
C LEU A 238 19.51 17.19 -7.23
#